data_4200b89a6063cc2579a975420b3b3d68
#
_entry.id   4200b89a6063cc2579a975420b3b3d68
#
_cell.length_a   1.000
_cell.length_b   1.000
_cell.length_c   1.000
_cell.angle_alpha   90.00
_cell.angle_beta   90.00
_cell.angle_gamma   90.00
#
_symmetry.space_group_name_H-M   'P 1'
#
loop_
_entity.id
_entity.type
_entity.pdbx_description
1 polymer ?
#
loop_
_entity_poly.entity_id
_entity_poly.type
_entity_poly.pdbx_seq_one_letter_code
_entity_poly.pdbx_strand_id
1 'polypeptide(L)'
;HGSFQERIFTLVGKRLWFLYQEMIAPIKKGPLNVLGQPLQPCCNKLKTGWYRNGSCETDENDHGRHVVCTVMTDKFLAFSKMAGNDLSTPMPQYQFPGLGEGDCWCLCASRWQEAFEAGMPPQVKLEYCEESALEIIDLENLQAFAVKAP
;
A
#
# COMPACT_ATOMS: atom_id res chain seq x y z
N HIS A 1 -14.06 -10.70 -32.72
CA HIS A 1 -12.74 -10.15 -32.39
C HIS A 1 -12.36 -10.50 -30.95
N GLY A 2 -11.63 -11.59 -30.78
CA GLY A 2 -11.12 -11.96 -29.47
C GLY A 2 -10.04 -11.02 -28.96
N SER A 3 -9.78 -11.03 -27.65
CA SER A 3 -8.68 -10.32 -27.04
C SER A 3 -7.35 -10.81 -27.61
N PHE A 4 -6.27 -10.05 -27.38
CA PHE A 4 -4.91 -10.46 -27.76
C PHE A 4 -4.57 -11.84 -27.17
N GLN A 5 -4.99 -12.12 -25.94
CA GLN A 5 -4.76 -13.40 -25.28
C GLN A 5 -5.49 -14.53 -25.96
N GLU A 6 -6.76 -14.31 -26.34
CA GLU A 6 -7.54 -15.32 -27.08
C GLU A 6 -6.93 -15.65 -28.42
N ARG A 7 -6.42 -14.64 -29.12
CA ARG A 7 -5.75 -14.84 -30.41
C ARG A 7 -4.45 -15.64 -30.26
N ILE A 8 -3.66 -15.38 -29.24
CA ILE A 8 -2.45 -16.17 -28.96
C ILE A 8 -2.82 -17.61 -28.65
N PHE A 9 -3.84 -17.84 -27.83
CA PHE A 9 -4.31 -19.16 -27.48
C PHE A 9 -4.73 -19.94 -28.72
N THR A 10 -5.45 -19.31 -29.62
CA THR A 10 -5.92 -19.93 -30.88
C THR A 10 -4.76 -20.26 -31.81
N LEU A 11 -3.76 -19.35 -31.92
CA LEU A 11 -2.65 -19.50 -32.87
C LEU A 11 -1.61 -20.53 -32.43
N VAL A 12 -1.30 -20.60 -31.13
CA VAL A 12 -0.19 -21.43 -30.64
C VAL A 12 -0.63 -22.68 -29.88
N GLY A 13 -1.92 -22.83 -29.64
CA GLY A 13 -2.46 -23.97 -28.92
C GLY A 13 -2.24 -23.91 -27.41
N LYS A 14 -2.93 -24.82 -26.70
CA LYS A 14 -2.97 -24.84 -25.24
C LYS A 14 -1.59 -24.98 -24.59
N ARG A 15 -0.75 -25.87 -25.14
CA ARG A 15 0.55 -26.18 -24.57
C ARG A 15 1.48 -24.97 -24.62
N LEU A 16 1.53 -24.30 -25.78
CA LEU A 16 2.34 -23.11 -25.92
C LEU A 16 1.80 -21.94 -25.13
N TRP A 17 0.48 -21.87 -24.96
CA TRP A 17 -0.15 -20.88 -24.09
C TRP A 17 0.30 -21.03 -22.63
N PHE A 18 0.33 -22.27 -22.09
CA PHE A 18 0.83 -22.51 -20.73
C PHE A 18 2.29 -22.10 -20.59
N LEU A 19 3.14 -22.40 -21.57
CA LEU A 19 4.55 -21.99 -21.54
C LEU A 19 4.68 -20.46 -21.54
N TYR A 20 3.82 -19.80 -22.33
CA TYR A 20 3.77 -18.34 -22.38
C TYR A 20 3.37 -17.77 -21.02
N GLN A 21 2.37 -18.33 -20.37
CA GLN A 21 1.93 -17.88 -19.05
C GLN A 21 3.02 -18.05 -18.00
N GLU A 22 3.73 -19.17 -17.99
CA GLU A 22 4.84 -19.40 -17.07
C GLU A 22 5.99 -18.43 -17.31
N MET A 23 6.23 -18.07 -18.55
CA MET A 23 7.28 -17.13 -18.90
C MET A 23 6.95 -15.70 -18.45
N ILE A 24 5.68 -15.31 -18.53
CA ILE A 24 5.22 -13.95 -18.14
C ILE A 24 4.95 -13.86 -16.65
N ALA A 25 4.40 -14.90 -16.02
CA ALA A 25 4.03 -14.90 -14.62
C ALA A 25 5.19 -14.48 -13.68
N PRO A 26 6.44 -14.94 -13.86
CA PRO A 26 7.55 -14.49 -13.03
C PRO A 26 7.85 -12.99 -13.13
N ILE A 27 7.56 -12.37 -14.27
CA ILE A 27 7.80 -10.93 -14.48
C ILE A 27 6.78 -10.11 -13.69
N LYS A 28 5.59 -10.67 -13.42
CA LYS A 28 4.50 -10.02 -12.71
C LYS A 28 4.38 -10.44 -11.25
N LYS A 29 5.33 -11.22 -10.73
CA LYS A 29 5.27 -11.85 -9.39
C LYS A 29 5.71 -10.96 -8.25
N GLY A 30 5.85 -9.71 -8.38
CA GLY A 30 6.09 -8.84 -7.25
C GLY A 30 4.79 -8.27 -6.71
N PRO A 31 4.79 -7.69 -5.51
CA PRO A 31 3.65 -6.94 -5.04
C PRO A 31 3.39 -5.75 -5.96
N LEU A 32 2.12 -5.45 -6.18
CA LEU A 32 1.70 -4.31 -7.01
C LEU A 32 1.16 -3.19 -6.12
N ASN A 33 1.29 -1.96 -6.61
CA ASN A 33 0.70 -0.81 -5.94
C ASN A 33 -0.76 -0.60 -6.42
N VAL A 34 -1.43 0.38 -5.83
CA VAL A 34 -2.82 0.70 -6.14
C VAL A 34 -3.03 1.18 -7.58
N LEU A 35 -1.96 1.49 -8.31
CA LEU A 35 -2.00 1.89 -9.72
C LEU A 35 -1.72 0.71 -10.65
N GLY A 36 -1.53 -0.49 -10.12
CA GLY A 36 -1.24 -1.68 -10.91
C GLY A 36 0.20 -1.79 -11.37
N GLN A 37 1.10 -1.03 -10.79
CA GLN A 37 2.54 -1.02 -11.09
C GLN A 37 3.31 -1.70 -9.95
N PRO A 38 4.58 -2.04 -10.14
CA PRO A 38 5.38 -2.61 -9.05
C PRO A 38 5.41 -1.68 -7.83
N LEU A 39 5.21 -2.27 -6.65
CA LEU A 39 5.21 -1.53 -5.39
C LEU A 39 6.58 -0.96 -5.09
N GLN A 40 6.64 0.33 -4.76
CA GLN A 40 7.86 1.02 -4.37
C GLN A 40 8.00 1.08 -2.85
N PRO A 41 9.24 1.13 -2.30
CA PRO A 41 9.44 1.26 -0.85
C PRO A 41 8.90 2.58 -0.30
N CYS A 42 8.09 2.50 0.75
CA CYS A 42 7.44 3.68 1.35
C CYS A 42 8.42 4.59 2.07
N CYS A 43 9.36 4.03 2.81
CA CYS A 43 10.26 4.81 3.64
C CYS A 43 11.65 4.20 3.69
N ASN A 44 12.69 5.03 3.52
CA ASN A 44 14.09 4.61 3.63
C ASN A 44 14.66 4.83 5.03
N LYS A 45 14.03 5.71 5.81
CA LYS A 45 14.53 6.08 7.15
C LYS A 45 13.95 5.23 8.27
N LEU A 46 12.67 4.85 8.14
CA LEU A 46 11.97 4.09 9.16
C LEU A 46 11.68 2.68 8.67
N LYS A 47 11.87 1.72 9.54
CA LYS A 47 11.50 0.33 9.26
C LYS A 47 10.01 0.16 9.47
N THR A 48 9.23 0.64 8.52
CA THR A 48 7.77 0.56 8.53
C THR A 48 7.29 -0.67 7.76
N GLY A 49 5.99 -0.95 7.86
CA GLY A 49 5.35 -2.04 7.15
C GLY A 49 5.28 -3.31 7.98
N TRP A 50 4.45 -4.24 7.51
CA TRP A 50 4.26 -5.54 8.18
C TRP A 50 5.58 -6.30 8.35
N TYR A 51 6.42 -6.28 7.30
CA TYR A 51 7.73 -6.94 7.33
C TYR A 51 8.83 -6.06 7.94
N ARG A 52 8.53 -4.83 8.30
CA ARG A 52 9.48 -3.87 8.88
C ARG A 52 10.69 -3.63 7.98
N ASN A 53 10.47 -3.62 6.68
CA ASN A 53 11.52 -3.41 5.67
C ASN A 53 11.41 -2.09 4.92
N GLY A 54 10.50 -1.21 5.35
CA GLY A 54 10.27 0.08 4.71
C GLY A 54 9.26 0.05 3.58
N SER A 55 8.80 -1.12 3.18
CA SER A 55 7.81 -1.31 2.11
C SER A 55 6.46 -1.70 2.70
N CYS A 56 5.38 -1.24 2.09
CA CYS A 56 4.02 -1.56 2.53
C CYS A 56 3.53 -2.89 1.97
N GLU A 57 4.42 -3.87 1.91
CA GLU A 57 4.06 -5.25 1.55
C GLU A 57 3.20 -5.88 2.64
N THR A 58 2.39 -6.84 2.24
CA THR A 58 1.46 -7.50 3.16
C THR A 58 1.37 -8.99 2.84
N ASP A 59 0.79 -9.74 3.76
CA ASP A 59 0.43 -11.13 3.55
C ASP A 59 -0.87 -11.44 4.29
N GLU A 60 -1.30 -12.69 4.25
CA GLU A 60 -2.55 -13.13 4.84
C GLU A 60 -2.60 -13.00 6.37
N ASN A 61 -1.45 -12.88 7.03
CA ASN A 61 -1.37 -12.72 8.48
C ASN A 61 -1.46 -11.26 8.91
N ASP A 62 -1.33 -10.33 7.98
CA ASP A 62 -1.45 -8.90 8.25
C ASP A 62 -2.93 -8.50 8.25
N HIS A 63 -3.62 -8.80 9.33
CA HIS A 63 -5.06 -8.50 9.46
C HIS A 63 -5.34 -7.00 9.47
N GLY A 64 -4.40 -6.19 9.92
CA GLY A 64 -4.52 -4.74 9.92
C GLY A 64 -4.32 -4.10 8.56
N ARG A 65 -3.79 -4.85 7.59
CA ARG A 65 -3.48 -4.34 6.24
C ARG A 65 -2.68 -3.05 6.30
N HIS A 66 -1.41 -3.16 6.70
CA HIS A 66 -0.48 -2.03 6.81
C HIS A 66 0.05 -1.65 5.42
N VAL A 67 -0.83 -1.20 4.55
CA VAL A 67 -0.57 -1.11 3.11
C VAL A 67 -0.66 0.31 2.54
N VAL A 68 -1.03 1.30 3.37
CA VAL A 68 -1.19 2.68 2.90
C VAL A 68 0.04 3.51 3.27
N CYS A 69 0.87 3.83 2.30
CA CYS A 69 2.02 4.70 2.53
C CYS A 69 1.56 6.13 2.72
N THR A 70 1.74 6.66 3.92
CA THR A 70 1.25 7.98 4.32
C THR A 70 2.39 8.89 4.72
N VAL A 71 2.12 10.20 4.64
CA VAL A 71 3.00 11.23 5.21
C VAL A 71 2.30 11.76 6.46
N MET A 72 2.93 11.57 7.62
CA MET A 72 2.35 11.96 8.90
C MET A 72 2.25 13.46 9.06
N THR A 73 1.17 13.91 9.69
CA THR A 73 0.99 15.28 10.15
C THR A 73 0.67 15.26 11.64
N ASP A 74 1.00 16.33 12.35
CA ASP A 74 0.66 16.44 13.76
C ASP A 74 -0.84 16.32 13.98
N LYS A 75 -1.63 16.88 13.06
CA LYS A 75 -3.09 16.80 13.10
C LYS A 75 -3.60 15.38 13.02
N PHE A 76 -3.08 14.59 12.06
CA PHE A 76 -3.47 13.18 11.94
C PHE A 76 -3.00 12.38 13.14
N LEU A 77 -1.77 12.61 13.61
CA LEU A 77 -1.22 11.89 14.76
C LEU A 77 -2.07 12.10 16.02
N ALA A 78 -2.54 13.33 16.24
CA ALA A 78 -3.43 13.64 17.36
C ALA A 78 -4.78 12.92 17.21
N PHE A 79 -5.36 12.94 16.00
CA PHE A 79 -6.60 12.23 15.70
C PHE A 79 -6.43 10.73 15.93
N SER A 80 -5.37 10.15 15.41
CA SER A 80 -5.11 8.71 15.50
C SER A 80 -4.98 8.28 16.97
N LYS A 81 -4.31 9.07 17.79
CA LYS A 81 -4.16 8.80 19.22
C LYS A 81 -5.54 8.79 19.91
N MET A 82 -6.38 9.79 19.63
CA MET A 82 -7.73 9.85 20.17
C MET A 82 -8.58 8.67 19.72
N ALA A 83 -8.39 8.21 18.49
CA ALA A 83 -9.14 7.08 17.92
C ALA A 83 -8.63 5.72 18.42
N GLY A 84 -7.63 5.69 19.28
CA GLY A 84 -7.12 4.46 19.88
C GLY A 84 -5.90 3.86 19.21
N ASN A 85 -5.28 4.56 18.25
CA ASN A 85 -4.06 4.13 17.57
C ASN A 85 -2.96 5.16 17.77
N ASP A 86 -2.27 5.07 18.90
CA ASP A 86 -1.20 6.01 19.25
C ASP A 86 0.07 5.70 18.45
N LEU A 87 0.36 6.53 17.47
CA LEU A 87 1.56 6.43 16.63
C LEU A 87 2.67 7.38 17.06
N SER A 88 2.42 8.21 18.07
CA SER A 88 3.36 9.26 18.49
C SER A 88 4.28 8.85 19.63
N THR A 89 3.82 7.95 20.50
CA THR A 89 4.58 7.54 21.68
C THR A 89 5.61 6.48 21.30
N PRO A 90 6.91 6.71 21.61
CA PRO A 90 7.92 5.69 21.38
C PRO A 90 7.65 4.41 22.17
N MET A 91 7.90 3.26 21.54
CA MET A 91 7.77 1.94 22.16
C MET A 91 9.06 1.17 21.91
N PRO A 92 10.10 1.39 22.75
CA PRO A 92 11.42 0.79 22.52
C PRO A 92 11.41 -0.74 22.46
N GLN A 93 10.50 -1.39 23.19
CA GLN A 93 10.37 -2.85 23.20
C GLN A 93 9.96 -3.41 21.82
N TYR A 94 9.37 -2.58 20.95
CA TYR A 94 9.01 -2.93 19.58
C TYR A 94 9.89 -2.23 18.56
N GLN A 95 10.97 -1.60 19.00
CA GLN A 95 11.85 -0.80 18.14
C GLN A 95 11.07 0.27 17.35
N PHE A 96 10.04 0.83 17.99
CA PHE A 96 9.21 1.86 17.39
C PHE A 96 9.59 3.22 18.00
N PRO A 97 10.11 4.16 17.19
CA PRO A 97 10.61 5.44 17.71
C PRO A 97 9.53 6.49 17.96
N GLY A 98 8.26 6.20 17.62
CA GLY A 98 7.22 7.21 17.55
C GLY A 98 7.34 8.04 16.29
N LEU A 99 6.20 8.50 15.77
CA LEU A 99 6.16 9.27 14.52
C LEU A 99 5.94 10.74 14.79
N GLY A 100 6.52 11.58 13.93
CA GLY A 100 6.34 13.03 13.94
C GLY A 100 5.97 13.53 12.55
N GLU A 101 5.73 14.83 12.45
CA GLU A 101 5.40 15.53 11.21
C GLU A 101 6.38 15.18 10.11
N GLY A 102 5.87 14.78 8.94
CA GLY A 102 6.68 14.48 7.77
C GLY A 102 7.19 13.05 7.67
N ASP A 103 7.04 12.25 8.72
CA ASP A 103 7.47 10.83 8.67
C ASP A 103 6.57 10.04 7.73
N CYS A 104 7.16 9.11 6.99
CA CYS A 104 6.41 8.16 6.16
C CYS A 104 6.09 6.92 6.98
N TRP A 105 4.91 6.37 6.76
CA TRP A 105 4.48 5.18 7.51
C TRP A 105 3.49 4.35 6.70
N CYS A 106 3.62 3.03 6.78
CA CYS A 106 2.64 2.10 6.22
C CYS A 106 1.49 1.96 7.21
N LEU A 107 0.44 2.73 6.99
CA LEU A 107 -0.72 2.81 7.87
C LEU A 107 -1.71 1.69 7.56
N CYS A 108 -2.42 1.20 8.59
CA CYS A 108 -3.57 0.31 8.41
C CYS A 108 -4.58 0.96 7.47
N ALA A 109 -5.08 0.21 6.50
CA ALA A 109 -6.06 0.72 5.55
C ALA A 109 -7.34 1.17 6.24
N SER A 110 -7.82 0.41 7.24
CA SER A 110 -9.01 0.79 8.00
C SER A 110 -8.79 2.07 8.82
N ARG A 111 -7.57 2.30 9.30
CA ARG A 111 -7.26 3.54 10.03
C ARG A 111 -7.24 4.74 9.10
N TRP A 112 -6.79 4.57 7.87
CA TRP A 112 -6.86 5.63 6.88
C TRP A 112 -8.32 5.96 6.53
N GLN A 113 -9.12 4.91 6.30
CA GLN A 113 -10.54 5.08 5.97
C GLN A 113 -11.30 5.79 7.11
N GLU A 114 -11.02 5.41 8.36
CA GLU A 114 -11.59 6.07 9.53
C GLU A 114 -11.27 7.57 9.53
N ALA A 115 -10.01 7.92 9.29
CA ALA A 115 -9.58 9.31 9.22
C ALA A 115 -10.22 10.05 8.05
N PHE A 116 -10.35 9.36 6.91
CA PHE A 116 -11.02 9.94 5.75
C PHE A 116 -12.48 10.30 6.07
N GLU A 117 -13.22 9.40 6.71
CA GLU A 117 -14.61 9.63 7.10
C GLU A 117 -14.73 10.76 8.12
N ALA A 118 -13.71 10.97 8.92
CA ALA A 118 -13.65 12.07 9.90
C ALA A 118 -13.15 13.38 9.29
N GLY A 119 -12.82 13.40 7.99
CA GLY A 119 -12.33 14.60 7.32
C GLY A 119 -10.87 14.94 7.60
N MET A 120 -10.09 14.00 8.10
CA MET A 120 -8.70 14.23 8.53
C MET A 120 -7.70 13.18 8.03
N PRO A 121 -7.80 12.69 6.79
CA PRO A 121 -6.85 11.67 6.35
C PRO A 121 -5.48 12.29 6.09
N PRO A 122 -4.38 11.57 6.39
CA PRO A 122 -3.07 12.00 5.97
C PRO A 122 -2.90 11.82 4.48
N GLN A 123 -1.99 12.60 3.87
CA GLN A 123 -1.66 12.41 2.47
C GLN A 123 -1.02 11.05 2.22
N VAL A 124 -1.24 10.52 1.03
CA VAL A 124 -0.73 9.20 0.64
C VAL A 124 0.20 9.31 -0.57
N LYS A 125 1.09 8.35 -0.69
CA LYS A 125 1.96 8.19 -1.85
C LYS A 125 1.49 6.96 -2.62
N LEU A 126 0.77 7.18 -3.73
CA LEU A 126 0.06 6.10 -4.44
C LEU A 126 0.95 4.96 -4.90
N GLU A 127 2.13 5.27 -5.47
CA GLU A 127 3.07 4.27 -5.98
C GLU A 127 3.64 3.39 -4.88
N TYR A 128 3.45 3.78 -3.64
CA TYR A 128 4.00 3.12 -2.44
C TYR A 128 2.92 2.47 -1.59
N CYS A 129 1.66 2.48 -2.07
CA CYS A 129 0.53 1.79 -1.42
C CYS A 129 0.28 0.46 -2.11
N GLU A 130 0.22 -0.63 -1.34
CA GLU A 130 0.00 -1.96 -1.90
C GLU A 130 -1.46 -2.12 -2.34
N GLU A 131 -1.68 -2.88 -3.40
CA GLU A 131 -2.98 -2.95 -4.09
C GLU A 131 -4.15 -3.39 -3.22
N SER A 132 -3.91 -4.20 -2.17
CA SER A 132 -5.00 -4.66 -1.31
C SER A 132 -5.65 -3.55 -0.48
N ALA A 133 -5.05 -2.35 -0.45
CA ALA A 133 -5.71 -1.18 0.12
C ALA A 133 -7.05 -0.93 -0.53
N LEU A 134 -7.19 -1.29 -1.81
CA LEU A 134 -8.43 -1.07 -2.58
C LEU A 134 -9.57 -1.98 -2.14
N GLU A 135 -9.31 -3.00 -1.34
CA GLU A 135 -10.37 -3.82 -0.73
C GLU A 135 -11.14 -3.04 0.34
N ILE A 136 -10.53 -1.99 0.90
CA ILE A 136 -11.08 -1.20 2.01
C ILE A 136 -11.36 0.23 1.59
N ILE A 137 -10.51 0.80 0.71
CA ILE A 137 -10.53 2.21 0.34
C ILE A 137 -10.76 2.35 -1.16
N ASP A 138 -11.68 3.21 -1.57
CA ASP A 138 -11.86 3.53 -2.99
C ASP A 138 -10.65 4.30 -3.52
N LEU A 139 -10.17 3.92 -4.71
CA LEU A 139 -9.00 4.54 -5.31
C LEU A 139 -9.16 6.06 -5.46
N GLU A 140 -10.36 6.51 -5.85
CA GLU A 140 -10.61 7.96 -6.02
C GLU A 140 -10.39 8.74 -4.72
N ASN A 141 -10.67 8.12 -3.56
CA ASN A 141 -10.46 8.74 -2.26
C ASN A 141 -8.98 8.86 -1.94
N LEU A 142 -8.19 7.83 -2.26
CA LEU A 142 -6.73 7.89 -2.13
C LEU A 142 -6.15 8.95 -3.06
N GLN A 143 -6.63 9.00 -4.30
CA GLN A 143 -6.16 9.99 -5.29
C GLN A 143 -6.41 11.41 -4.85
N ALA A 144 -7.55 11.66 -4.18
CA ALA A 144 -7.89 12.99 -3.69
C ALA A 144 -6.89 13.51 -2.64
N PHE A 145 -6.23 12.62 -1.93
CA PHE A 145 -5.25 12.96 -0.89
C PHE A 145 -3.83 12.54 -1.25
N ALA A 146 -3.58 12.27 -2.52
CA ALA A 146 -2.24 11.89 -2.98
C ALA A 146 -1.28 13.08 -2.89
N VAL A 147 -0.04 12.79 -2.47
CA VAL A 147 1.03 13.78 -2.52
C VAL A 147 1.27 14.10 -3.99
N LYS A 148 1.27 15.39 -4.32
CA LYS A 148 1.53 15.83 -5.68
C LYS A 148 3.02 15.74 -5.98
N ALA A 149 3.36 15.29 -7.19
CA ALA A 149 4.73 15.30 -7.65
C ALA A 149 5.27 16.73 -7.64
N PRO A 150 6.55 16.92 -7.27
CA PRO A 150 7.16 18.24 -7.28
C PRO A 150 7.25 18.83 -8.69
#